data_97247e6784655d401c0a150c482908a2
#
_entry.id   97247e6784655d401c0a150c482908a2
#
_cell.length_a   1.000
_cell.length_b   1.000
_cell.length_c   1.000
_cell.angle_alpha   90.00
_cell.angle_beta   90.00
_cell.angle_gamma   90.00
#
_symmetry.space_group_name_H-M   'P 1'
#
loop_
_entity.id
_entity.type
_entity.pdbx_description
1 polymer ?
#
loop_
_entity_poly.entity_id
_entity_poly.type
_entity_poly.pdbx_seq_one_letter_code
_entity_poly.pdbx_strand_id
1 'polypeptide(L)'
;MSAVETPSAPTSNLLASILAEDSFRPAEPKSIEETGLTATIIENLIIKYILLIGSASGRKVSEQVCLPFGLLEPIFQSLRQRQLLVNSSAAQLGDFVYSLTEQGRQRAKACMDQCTYIGAAPVPLEDYIVSVEAQTIRAEAPQKRHLTKAFADISVEPEMLDILGPAVNSGAGLFLYGAPGNGKTTLAKRMTACFGNAIWVPKTITEDGQLIKLFDAACHEPVEGTIGGLLKTAEYDRRWIKVRRPSVVVGGELTLDTLEIRHDPVANVCEASLQLKSNCGCLLIDDFGRQRVSPTDLLNRWIIPLENRQDFLTLPTGKKIQVPFEQLIIFSTNLEPNDLADEAFLRRIPYKIEVRDPSREEFQGLFHAAVKTLNCEFRQEAVDYLIAKHYKPFSRPFRRCHPRDLMYQVRNYCVYNSRPVEMRPEYFDLVVPSYFTVVTGKK
;
A
#
# COMPACT_ATOMS: atom_id res chain seq x y z
N MET A 1 3.83 56.90 -2.09
CA MET A 1 3.56 55.90 -1.10
C MET A 1 2.36 55.09 -1.60
N SER A 2 2.59 54.02 -2.29
CA SER A 2 1.58 53.09 -2.82
C SER A 2 1.61 51.85 -1.94
N ALA A 3 0.46 51.56 -1.33
CA ALA A 3 0.27 50.39 -0.51
C ALA A 3 0.28 49.12 -1.39
N VAL A 4 1.12 48.18 -1.04
CA VAL A 4 1.17 46.87 -1.60
C VAL A 4 0.05 46.05 -0.94
N GLU A 5 -0.98 45.69 -1.68
CA GLU A 5 -2.00 44.74 -1.28
C GLU A 5 -1.39 43.34 -1.25
N THR A 6 -1.33 42.75 -0.06
CA THR A 6 -1.02 41.32 0.11
C THR A 6 -2.25 40.49 -0.27
N PRO A 7 -2.12 39.41 -1.06
CA PRO A 7 -3.25 38.52 -1.36
C PRO A 7 -3.65 37.75 -0.12
N SER A 8 -4.93 37.84 0.25
CA SER A 8 -5.54 37.09 1.35
C SER A 8 -5.60 35.59 0.98
N ALA A 9 -4.92 34.76 1.74
CA ALA A 9 -4.98 33.31 1.65
C ALA A 9 -6.38 32.77 2.00
N PRO A 10 -6.81 31.65 1.39
CA PRO A 10 -8.09 31.00 1.71
C PRO A 10 -7.96 30.22 3.03
N THR A 11 -8.04 30.93 4.15
CA THR A 11 -7.86 30.35 5.51
C THR A 11 -9.10 29.72 6.13
N SER A 12 -10.27 29.80 5.51
CA SER A 12 -11.52 29.32 6.14
C SER A 12 -11.86 27.85 5.90
N ASN A 13 -11.38 27.22 4.82
CA ASN A 13 -11.63 25.81 4.53
C ASN A 13 -10.62 24.85 5.17
N LEU A 14 -9.41 25.31 5.42
CA LEU A 14 -8.37 24.47 6.07
C LEU A 14 -8.70 24.21 7.56
N LEU A 15 -9.26 25.16 8.29
CA LEU A 15 -9.63 24.97 9.70
C LEU A 15 -10.83 24.04 9.89
N ALA A 16 -11.75 23.97 8.94
CA ALA A 16 -12.88 23.04 8.99
C ALA A 16 -12.46 21.59 8.68
N SER A 17 -11.40 21.39 7.88
CA SER A 17 -10.85 20.05 7.59
C SER A 17 -9.98 19.50 8.72
N ILE A 18 -9.38 20.37 9.55
CA ILE A 18 -8.54 19.97 10.69
C ILE A 18 -9.37 19.48 11.89
N LEU A 19 -10.65 19.85 11.97
CA LEU A 19 -11.57 19.45 13.05
C LEU A 19 -12.41 18.20 12.72
N ALA A 20 -12.30 17.64 11.50
CA ALA A 20 -12.94 16.40 11.13
C ALA A 20 -11.99 15.22 11.42
N GLU A 21 -12.54 14.05 11.75
CA GLU A 21 -11.78 12.80 12.00
C GLU A 21 -10.85 12.38 10.85
N ASP A 22 -10.99 12.97 9.66
CA ASP A 22 -10.10 12.80 8.49
C ASP A 22 -9.23 14.05 8.33
N SER A 23 -7.92 13.92 8.44
CA SER A 23 -6.93 15.00 8.23
C SER A 23 -6.96 15.60 6.81
N PHE A 24 -7.49 14.87 5.84
CA PHE A 24 -7.68 15.27 4.44
C PHE A 24 -8.96 14.64 3.90
N ARG A 25 -9.75 15.44 3.17
CA ARG A 25 -10.91 14.96 2.43
C ARG A 25 -11.00 15.71 1.10
N PRO A 26 -10.93 15.00 -0.05
CA PRO A 26 -11.03 15.67 -1.34
C PRO A 26 -12.46 16.18 -1.57
N ALA A 27 -12.59 17.48 -1.78
CA ALA A 27 -13.91 18.09 -2.08
C ALA A 27 -14.36 17.75 -3.50
N GLU A 28 -15.67 17.52 -3.70
CA GLU A 28 -16.21 17.30 -5.04
C GLU A 28 -16.05 18.58 -5.87
N PRO A 29 -15.46 18.53 -7.09
CA PRO A 29 -15.28 19.70 -7.92
C PRO A 29 -16.62 20.21 -8.43
N LYS A 30 -16.77 21.53 -8.42
CA LYS A 30 -18.00 22.24 -8.88
C LYS A 30 -17.86 22.83 -10.28
N SER A 31 -16.64 22.96 -10.78
CA SER A 31 -16.35 23.44 -12.13
C SER A 31 -15.23 22.61 -12.78
N ILE A 32 -15.04 22.76 -14.09
CA ILE A 32 -13.97 22.08 -14.83
C ILE A 32 -12.60 22.60 -14.32
N GLU A 33 -12.49 23.88 -14.05
CA GLU A 33 -11.28 24.51 -13.52
C GLU A 33 -10.86 23.91 -12.18
N GLU A 34 -11.83 23.64 -11.30
CA GLU A 34 -11.58 22.98 -10.00
C GLU A 34 -11.10 21.52 -10.15
N THR A 35 -11.32 20.90 -11.31
CA THR A 35 -10.76 19.57 -11.58
C THR A 35 -9.26 19.60 -11.85
N GLY A 36 -8.71 20.77 -12.19
CA GLY A 36 -7.35 20.96 -12.68
C GLY A 36 -7.10 20.36 -14.07
N LEU A 37 -8.17 19.98 -14.80
CA LEU A 37 -8.08 19.33 -16.10
C LEU A 37 -8.56 20.26 -17.23
N THR A 38 -8.01 20.03 -18.42
CA THR A 38 -8.58 20.63 -19.63
C THR A 38 -9.83 19.87 -20.08
N ALA A 39 -10.80 20.58 -20.68
CA ALA A 39 -11.98 19.97 -21.25
C ALA A 39 -11.65 18.83 -22.23
N THR A 40 -10.56 18.96 -22.98
CA THR A 40 -10.08 17.97 -23.96
C THR A 40 -9.76 16.61 -23.32
N ILE A 41 -9.16 16.59 -22.15
CA ILE A 41 -8.85 15.33 -21.42
C ILE A 41 -10.17 14.62 -21.08
N ILE A 42 -11.15 15.35 -20.57
CA ILE A 42 -12.45 14.81 -20.19
C ILE A 42 -13.23 14.33 -21.42
N GLU A 43 -13.25 15.12 -22.49
CA GLU A 43 -13.85 14.75 -23.78
C GLU A 43 -13.28 13.42 -24.31
N ASN A 44 -11.95 13.30 -24.31
CA ASN A 44 -11.27 12.09 -24.78
C ASN A 44 -11.67 10.85 -23.94
N LEU A 45 -11.81 10.98 -22.61
CA LEU A 45 -12.28 9.90 -21.76
C LEU A 45 -13.74 9.50 -22.10
N ILE A 46 -14.62 10.48 -22.30
CA ILE A 46 -16.02 10.26 -22.65
C ILE A 46 -16.15 9.50 -23.97
N ILE A 47 -15.53 9.99 -25.04
CA ILE A 47 -15.66 9.38 -26.37
C ILE A 47 -15.02 8.00 -26.44
N LYS A 48 -13.88 7.77 -25.75
CA LYS A 48 -13.25 6.46 -25.64
C LYS A 48 -14.16 5.46 -24.91
N TYR A 49 -14.76 5.88 -23.80
CA TYR A 49 -15.69 5.02 -23.06
C TYR A 49 -16.92 4.65 -23.89
N ILE A 50 -17.56 5.63 -24.56
CA ILE A 50 -18.71 5.36 -25.43
C ILE A 50 -18.30 4.48 -26.63
N LEU A 51 -17.09 4.63 -27.18
CA LEU A 51 -16.56 3.74 -28.21
C LEU A 51 -16.51 2.28 -27.75
N LEU A 52 -16.07 2.07 -26.51
CA LEU A 52 -15.93 0.73 -25.94
C LEU A 52 -17.26 0.02 -25.73
N ILE A 53 -18.28 0.73 -25.22
CA ILE A 53 -19.57 0.12 -24.83
C ILE A 53 -20.69 0.35 -25.84
N GLY A 54 -20.43 1.12 -26.92
CA GLY A 54 -21.38 1.45 -27.98
C GLY A 54 -22.29 2.63 -27.65
N SER A 55 -22.94 2.63 -26.48
CA SER A 55 -23.80 3.73 -26.00
C SER A 55 -23.88 3.76 -24.48
N ALA A 56 -24.05 4.94 -23.90
CA ALA A 56 -24.19 5.14 -22.46
C ALA A 56 -25.06 6.33 -22.12
N SER A 57 -25.77 6.28 -20.99
CA SER A 57 -26.35 7.47 -20.41
C SER A 57 -25.31 8.40 -19.84
N GLY A 58 -25.58 9.70 -19.79
CA GLY A 58 -24.63 10.67 -19.23
C GLY A 58 -24.26 10.37 -17.79
N ARG A 59 -25.20 9.84 -16.99
CA ARG A 59 -24.94 9.40 -15.60
C ARG A 59 -23.97 8.22 -15.55
N LYS A 60 -24.12 7.24 -16.45
CA LYS A 60 -23.22 6.11 -16.56
C LYS A 60 -21.81 6.55 -16.97
N VAL A 61 -21.69 7.55 -17.85
CA VAL A 61 -20.43 8.17 -18.18
C VAL A 61 -19.83 8.89 -16.96
N SER A 62 -20.66 9.67 -16.24
CA SER A 62 -20.28 10.36 -15.00
C SER A 62 -19.69 9.38 -13.95
N GLU A 63 -20.33 8.24 -13.76
CA GLU A 63 -19.84 7.17 -12.86
C GLU A 63 -18.49 6.64 -13.31
N GLN A 64 -18.31 6.40 -14.62
CA GLN A 64 -17.07 5.86 -15.18
C GLN A 64 -15.90 6.84 -15.06
N VAL A 65 -16.12 8.12 -15.41
CA VAL A 65 -15.07 9.15 -15.34
C VAL A 65 -14.91 9.74 -13.94
N CYS A 66 -15.80 9.36 -13.01
CA CYS A 66 -15.79 9.82 -11.62
C CYS A 66 -15.91 11.33 -11.45
N LEU A 67 -16.67 12.00 -12.33
CA LEU A 67 -16.95 13.44 -12.25
C LEU A 67 -18.46 13.66 -12.12
N PRO A 68 -18.93 14.73 -11.42
CA PRO A 68 -20.33 15.08 -11.32
C PRO A 68 -21.00 15.24 -12.69
N PHE A 69 -22.21 14.71 -12.84
CA PHE A 69 -22.95 14.79 -14.10
C PHE A 69 -23.14 16.24 -14.58
N GLY A 70 -23.43 17.16 -13.63
CA GLY A 70 -23.59 18.58 -13.96
C GLY A 70 -22.37 19.22 -14.61
N LEU A 71 -21.15 18.76 -14.31
CA LEU A 71 -19.92 19.24 -14.97
C LEU A 71 -19.78 18.69 -16.40
N LEU A 72 -20.38 17.54 -16.67
CA LEU A 72 -20.28 16.89 -17.98
C LEU A 72 -21.33 17.38 -18.97
N GLU A 73 -22.45 17.95 -18.52
CA GLU A 73 -23.52 18.45 -19.40
C GLU A 73 -23.02 19.44 -20.46
N PRO A 74 -22.25 20.49 -20.14
CA PRO A 74 -21.68 21.41 -21.15
C PRO A 74 -20.76 20.69 -22.13
N ILE A 75 -20.02 19.68 -21.67
CA ILE A 75 -19.12 18.87 -22.50
C ILE A 75 -19.93 18.01 -23.49
N PHE A 76 -21.02 17.34 -23.03
CA PHE A 76 -21.91 16.61 -23.92
C PHE A 76 -22.55 17.51 -24.95
N GLN A 77 -22.97 18.72 -24.57
CA GLN A 77 -23.53 19.71 -25.51
C GLN A 77 -22.49 20.11 -26.56
N SER A 78 -21.25 20.42 -26.16
CA SER A 78 -20.14 20.75 -27.07
C SER A 78 -19.85 19.62 -28.05
N LEU A 79 -19.74 18.37 -27.56
CA LEU A 79 -19.49 17.18 -28.38
C LEU A 79 -20.63 16.94 -29.40
N ARG A 80 -21.87 17.22 -29.03
CA ARG A 80 -23.02 17.15 -29.95
C ARG A 80 -23.00 18.25 -31.00
N GLN A 81 -22.75 19.49 -30.62
CA GLN A 81 -22.60 20.62 -31.54
C GLN A 81 -21.50 20.37 -32.62
N ARG A 82 -20.44 19.70 -32.20
CA ARG A 82 -19.35 19.27 -33.08
C ARG A 82 -19.64 17.98 -33.85
N GLN A 83 -20.87 17.45 -33.74
CA GLN A 83 -21.32 16.21 -34.40
C GLN A 83 -20.48 14.97 -34.05
N LEU A 84 -19.88 14.91 -32.86
CA LEU A 84 -19.16 13.74 -32.39
C LEU A 84 -20.06 12.77 -31.63
N LEU A 85 -21.13 13.30 -30.99
CA LEU A 85 -22.16 12.53 -30.27
C LEU A 85 -23.56 12.79 -30.84
N VAL A 86 -24.41 11.79 -30.71
CA VAL A 86 -25.86 11.89 -30.98
C VAL A 86 -26.66 11.31 -29.79
N ASN A 87 -27.83 11.86 -29.55
CA ASN A 87 -28.78 11.27 -28.61
C ASN A 87 -29.49 10.09 -29.28
N SER A 88 -29.34 8.89 -28.70
CA SER A 88 -30.01 7.69 -29.21
C SER A 88 -31.43 7.53 -28.64
N SER A 89 -31.62 7.91 -27.37
CA SER A 89 -32.89 7.88 -26.66
C SER A 89 -32.87 8.80 -25.44
N ALA A 90 -34.06 9.10 -24.90
CA ALA A 90 -34.16 9.76 -23.60
C ALA A 90 -33.86 8.73 -22.50
N ALA A 91 -33.11 9.15 -21.47
CA ALA A 91 -32.92 8.41 -20.24
C ALA A 91 -33.77 9.00 -19.11
N GLN A 92 -33.74 8.37 -17.93
CA GLN A 92 -34.51 8.86 -16.78
C GLN A 92 -33.97 10.20 -16.25
N LEU A 93 -34.85 11.02 -15.65
CA LEU A 93 -34.47 12.25 -14.93
C LEU A 93 -33.73 13.30 -15.79
N GLY A 94 -34.17 13.55 -17.02
CA GLY A 94 -33.59 14.59 -17.87
C GLY A 94 -32.25 14.25 -18.52
N ASP A 95 -31.79 13.00 -18.41
CA ASP A 95 -30.56 12.50 -19.05
C ASP A 95 -30.88 11.93 -20.46
N PHE A 96 -29.83 11.70 -21.24
CA PHE A 96 -29.88 11.11 -22.57
C PHE A 96 -28.92 9.95 -22.69
N VAL A 97 -29.26 8.99 -23.54
CA VAL A 97 -28.31 7.97 -23.99
C VAL A 97 -27.58 8.51 -25.20
N TYR A 98 -26.26 8.56 -25.08
CA TYR A 98 -25.33 9.06 -26.10
C TYR A 98 -24.69 7.92 -26.87
N SER A 99 -24.56 8.10 -28.18
CA SER A 99 -23.79 7.22 -29.08
C SER A 99 -22.85 8.07 -29.92
N LEU A 100 -21.78 7.45 -30.41
CA LEU A 100 -20.85 8.13 -31.33
C LEU A 100 -21.43 8.18 -32.75
N THR A 101 -21.28 9.31 -33.41
CA THR A 101 -21.41 9.43 -34.87
C THR A 101 -20.25 8.71 -35.56
N GLU A 102 -20.25 8.65 -36.90
CA GLU A 102 -19.09 8.12 -37.64
C GLU A 102 -17.84 8.97 -37.41
N GLN A 103 -17.98 10.29 -37.42
CA GLN A 103 -16.89 11.22 -37.11
C GLN A 103 -16.42 11.05 -35.65
N GLY A 104 -17.35 10.86 -34.72
CA GLY A 104 -17.06 10.57 -33.32
C GLY A 104 -16.26 9.27 -33.15
N ARG A 105 -16.63 8.21 -33.88
CA ARG A 105 -15.89 6.92 -33.86
C ARG A 105 -14.47 7.07 -34.37
N GLN A 106 -14.27 7.79 -35.48
CA GLN A 106 -12.93 8.05 -36.01
C GLN A 106 -12.07 8.85 -35.02
N ARG A 107 -12.66 9.89 -34.41
CA ARG A 107 -11.98 10.67 -33.36
C ARG A 107 -11.63 9.82 -32.13
N ALA A 108 -12.56 9.01 -31.67
CA ALA A 108 -12.36 8.14 -30.50
C ALA A 108 -11.28 7.07 -30.75
N LYS A 109 -11.23 6.48 -31.98
CA LYS A 109 -10.16 5.58 -32.38
C LYS A 109 -8.80 6.28 -32.35
N ALA A 110 -8.69 7.48 -32.93
CA ALA A 110 -7.45 8.24 -32.88
C ALA A 110 -7.00 8.56 -31.42
N CYS A 111 -7.95 8.81 -30.50
CA CYS A 111 -7.64 8.97 -29.10
C CYS A 111 -7.21 7.64 -28.41
N MET A 112 -7.79 6.51 -28.82
CA MET A 112 -7.37 5.19 -28.34
C MET A 112 -5.95 4.83 -28.83
N ASP A 113 -5.60 5.16 -30.06
CA ASP A 113 -4.26 4.95 -30.61
C ASP A 113 -3.21 5.80 -29.87
N GLN A 114 -3.59 6.97 -29.37
CA GLN A 114 -2.71 7.82 -28.56
C GLN A 114 -2.58 7.33 -27.12
N CYS A 115 -3.66 6.86 -26.51
CA CYS A 115 -3.68 6.38 -25.14
C CYS A 115 -4.93 5.51 -24.90
N THR A 116 -4.74 4.26 -24.51
CA THR A 116 -5.86 3.31 -24.30
C THR A 116 -6.56 3.47 -22.95
N TYR A 117 -6.11 4.35 -22.08
CA TYR A 117 -6.70 4.53 -20.76
C TYR A 117 -8.17 4.92 -20.84
N ILE A 118 -9.02 4.13 -20.15
CA ILE A 118 -10.44 4.40 -19.94
C ILE A 118 -10.73 4.18 -18.45
N GLY A 119 -11.05 5.24 -17.73
CA GLY A 119 -11.26 5.16 -16.29
C GLY A 119 -11.61 6.50 -15.68
N ALA A 120 -11.40 6.64 -14.38
CA ALA A 120 -11.59 7.89 -13.68
C ALA A 120 -10.77 9.02 -14.29
N ALA A 121 -11.33 10.22 -14.36
CA ALA A 121 -10.57 11.40 -14.75
C ALA A 121 -9.36 11.56 -13.81
N PRO A 122 -8.17 11.87 -14.33
CA PRO A 122 -6.97 11.95 -13.51
C PRO A 122 -7.02 13.15 -12.55
N VAL A 123 -6.22 13.09 -11.51
CA VAL A 123 -5.98 14.19 -10.57
C VAL A 123 -4.63 14.81 -10.91
N PRO A 124 -4.47 16.13 -10.92
CA PRO A 124 -3.16 16.76 -11.08
C PRO A 124 -2.13 16.29 -10.06
N LEU A 125 -0.86 16.20 -10.46
CA LEU A 125 0.23 15.81 -9.56
C LEU A 125 0.33 16.73 -8.34
N GLU A 126 0.09 18.02 -8.49
CA GLU A 126 0.11 19.01 -7.40
C GLU A 126 -0.93 18.68 -6.31
N ASP A 127 -2.15 18.33 -6.69
CA ASP A 127 -3.21 17.94 -5.75
C ASP A 127 -2.84 16.66 -4.99
N TYR A 128 -2.19 15.70 -5.68
CA TYR A 128 -1.66 14.50 -5.04
C TYR A 128 -0.57 14.84 -4.02
N ILE A 129 0.37 15.72 -4.35
CA ILE A 129 1.43 16.17 -3.42
C ILE A 129 0.82 16.76 -2.16
N VAL A 130 -0.12 17.71 -2.32
CA VAL A 130 -0.83 18.33 -1.18
C VAL A 130 -1.54 17.27 -0.32
N SER A 131 -2.17 16.27 -0.95
CA SER A 131 -2.86 15.20 -0.22
C SER A 131 -1.90 14.34 0.60
N VAL A 132 -0.71 14.01 0.07
CA VAL A 132 0.30 13.22 0.77
C VAL A 132 0.86 13.99 1.98
N GLU A 133 1.14 15.29 1.80
CA GLU A 133 1.62 16.16 2.89
C GLU A 133 0.58 16.28 4.01
N ALA A 134 -0.71 16.41 3.68
CA ALA A 134 -1.79 16.49 4.65
C ALA A 134 -2.06 15.16 5.40
N GLN A 135 -1.71 14.02 4.80
CA GLN A 135 -1.95 12.68 5.33
C GLN A 135 -0.68 11.98 5.84
N THR A 136 0.40 12.74 6.06
CA THR A 136 1.70 12.19 6.45
C THR A 136 1.61 11.33 7.71
N ILE A 137 2.34 10.21 7.73
CA ILE A 137 2.44 9.32 8.91
C ILE A 137 3.04 10.02 10.12
N ARG A 138 3.87 11.04 9.93
CA ARG A 138 4.54 11.76 11.02
C ARG A 138 3.61 12.64 11.84
N ALA A 139 2.48 13.06 11.25
CA ALA A 139 1.46 13.83 11.97
C ALA A 139 0.67 12.98 12.98
N GLU A 140 0.65 11.66 12.81
CA GLU A 140 -0.14 10.73 13.62
C GLU A 140 0.41 10.51 15.03
N ALA A 141 1.73 10.61 15.22
CA ALA A 141 2.44 10.43 16.50
C ALA A 141 1.87 9.28 17.37
N PRO A 142 1.91 8.00 16.88
CA PRO A 142 1.29 6.91 17.59
C PRO A 142 1.88 6.71 18.99
N GLN A 143 0.99 6.59 19.98
CA GLN A 143 1.34 6.38 21.38
C GLN A 143 1.45 4.88 21.69
N LYS A 144 2.05 4.53 22.84
CA LYS A 144 2.20 3.13 23.31
C LYS A 144 0.89 2.32 23.24
N ARG A 145 -0.26 2.96 23.57
CA ARG A 145 -1.59 2.30 23.46
C ARG A 145 -1.95 1.88 22.04
N HIS A 146 -1.53 2.63 21.03
CA HIS A 146 -1.80 2.31 19.62
C HIS A 146 -0.95 1.11 19.19
N LEU A 147 0.32 1.07 19.60
CA LEU A 147 1.18 -0.09 19.38
C LEU A 147 0.62 -1.32 20.09
N THR A 148 0.31 -1.22 21.40
CA THR A 148 -0.27 -2.34 22.15
C THR A 148 -1.52 -2.90 21.47
N LYS A 149 -2.40 -2.03 20.94
CA LYS A 149 -3.59 -2.45 20.19
C LYS A 149 -3.23 -3.14 18.87
N ALA A 150 -2.30 -2.58 18.10
CA ALA A 150 -1.88 -3.12 16.80
C ALA A 150 -1.16 -4.47 16.93
N PHE A 151 -0.54 -4.74 18.07
CA PHE A 151 0.21 -5.97 18.37
C PHE A 151 -0.55 -6.95 19.28
N ALA A 152 -1.82 -6.68 19.63
CA ALA A 152 -2.59 -7.45 20.62
C ALA A 152 -2.81 -8.93 20.25
N ASP A 153 -2.75 -9.28 18.96
CA ASP A 153 -2.96 -10.63 18.46
C ASP A 153 -1.65 -11.44 18.30
N ILE A 154 -0.50 -10.84 18.59
CA ILE A 154 0.80 -11.50 18.55
C ILE A 154 1.55 -11.35 19.88
N SER A 155 2.38 -12.34 20.20
CA SER A 155 3.21 -12.29 21.39
C SER A 155 4.46 -11.46 21.10
N VAL A 156 4.54 -10.26 21.68
CA VAL A 156 5.69 -9.36 21.60
C VAL A 156 6.05 -8.89 23.01
N GLU A 157 7.33 -8.89 23.31
CA GLU A 157 7.83 -8.40 24.60
C GLU A 157 7.54 -6.90 24.78
N PRO A 158 7.21 -6.46 26.01
CA PRO A 158 7.02 -5.04 26.30
C PRO A 158 8.22 -4.17 25.91
N GLU A 159 9.44 -4.67 26.12
CA GLU A 159 10.70 -3.99 25.76
C GLU A 159 10.83 -3.77 24.26
N MET A 160 10.39 -4.75 23.45
CA MET A 160 10.35 -4.60 22.00
C MET A 160 9.40 -3.49 21.56
N LEU A 161 8.23 -3.35 22.21
CA LEU A 161 7.30 -2.25 21.93
C LEU A 161 7.89 -0.89 22.30
N ASP A 162 8.68 -0.83 23.37
CA ASP A 162 9.34 0.40 23.80
C ASP A 162 10.48 0.83 22.85
N ILE A 163 11.06 -0.11 22.09
CA ILE A 163 12.03 0.17 21.02
C ILE A 163 11.33 0.51 19.69
N LEU A 164 10.28 -0.25 19.36
CA LEU A 164 9.54 -0.05 18.11
C LEU A 164 8.78 1.28 18.09
N GLY A 165 8.24 1.73 19.23
CA GLY A 165 7.45 2.96 19.32
C GLY A 165 8.18 4.21 18.82
N PRO A 166 9.36 4.55 19.34
CA PRO A 166 10.15 5.67 18.84
C PRO A 166 10.54 5.53 17.36
N ALA A 167 10.84 4.30 16.88
CA ALA A 167 11.15 4.05 15.47
C ALA A 167 9.96 4.35 14.56
N VAL A 168 8.76 3.92 14.95
CA VAL A 168 7.51 4.22 14.23
C VAL A 168 7.24 5.72 14.22
N ASN A 169 7.34 6.39 15.38
CA ASN A 169 7.09 7.83 15.49
C ASN A 169 8.05 8.70 14.69
N SER A 170 9.29 8.24 14.50
CA SER A 170 10.25 9.00 13.70
C SER A 170 9.86 9.09 12.23
N GLY A 171 9.07 8.13 11.72
CA GLY A 171 8.79 7.97 10.31
C GLY A 171 10.05 7.77 9.46
N ALA A 172 11.22 7.57 10.09
CA ALA A 172 12.47 7.28 9.41
C ALA A 172 12.55 5.81 9.00
N GLY A 173 13.50 5.48 8.12
CA GLY A 173 13.80 4.09 7.79
C GLY A 173 14.29 3.31 9.00
N LEU A 174 14.02 2.00 9.02
CA LEU A 174 14.54 1.11 10.06
C LEU A 174 14.96 -0.26 9.50
N PHE A 175 15.94 -0.88 10.13
CA PHE A 175 16.29 -2.28 9.96
C PHE A 175 15.59 -3.12 11.02
N LEU A 176 14.94 -4.19 10.58
CA LEU A 176 14.55 -5.34 11.40
C LEU A 176 15.45 -6.51 11.01
N TYR A 177 16.42 -6.86 11.86
CA TYR A 177 17.35 -7.92 11.54
C TYR A 177 17.31 -9.04 12.58
N GLY A 178 17.91 -10.16 12.27
CA GLY A 178 17.95 -11.33 13.14
C GLY A 178 17.56 -12.60 12.42
N ALA A 179 17.51 -13.70 13.14
CA ALA A 179 17.36 -15.02 12.57
C ALA A 179 16.03 -15.21 11.81
N PRO A 180 16.00 -16.06 10.76
CA PRO A 180 14.78 -16.39 10.02
C PRO A 180 13.75 -17.07 10.92
N GLY A 181 12.48 -16.81 10.67
CA GLY A 181 11.37 -17.41 11.43
C GLY A 181 11.02 -16.69 12.74
N ASN A 182 11.63 -15.55 13.05
CA ASN A 182 11.29 -14.76 14.25
C ASN A 182 10.21 -13.70 14.06
N GLY A 183 9.55 -13.66 12.88
CA GLY A 183 8.37 -12.84 12.68
C GLY A 183 8.66 -11.38 12.28
N LYS A 184 9.84 -11.06 11.75
CA LYS A 184 10.19 -9.70 11.27
C LYS A 184 9.15 -9.10 10.34
N THR A 185 8.73 -9.84 9.31
CA THR A 185 7.68 -9.42 8.37
C THR A 185 6.35 -9.16 9.05
N THR A 186 6.00 -9.98 10.06
CA THR A 186 4.78 -9.80 10.86
C THR A 186 4.85 -8.52 11.68
N LEU A 187 5.97 -8.27 12.35
CA LEU A 187 6.19 -7.03 13.11
C LEU A 187 6.06 -5.81 12.20
N ALA A 188 6.72 -5.81 11.02
CA ALA A 188 6.66 -4.73 10.06
C ALA A 188 5.23 -4.40 9.62
N LYS A 189 4.43 -5.42 9.27
CA LYS A 189 3.02 -5.22 8.89
C LYS A 189 2.18 -4.64 10.02
N ARG A 190 2.45 -5.00 11.28
CA ARG A 190 1.73 -4.45 12.44
C ARG A 190 2.10 -3.00 12.73
N MET A 191 3.35 -2.61 12.45
CA MET A 191 3.77 -1.21 12.61
C MET A 191 2.94 -0.25 11.77
N THR A 192 2.58 -0.63 10.54
CA THR A 192 1.72 0.20 9.68
C THR A 192 0.33 0.43 10.27
N ALA A 193 -0.22 -0.56 10.97
CA ALA A 193 -1.54 -0.45 11.62
C ALA A 193 -1.57 0.54 12.81
N CYS A 194 -0.41 1.06 13.24
CA CYS A 194 -0.32 2.07 14.30
C CYS A 194 -0.67 3.49 13.82
N PHE A 195 -0.63 3.74 12.49
CA PHE A 195 -0.85 5.06 11.89
C PHE A 195 -2.30 5.23 11.44
N GLY A 196 -3.24 5.51 12.29
CA GLY A 196 -4.61 5.81 11.89
C GLY A 196 -5.24 4.78 10.93
N ASN A 197 -6.48 5.03 10.51
CA ASN A 197 -7.25 3.98 9.86
C ASN A 197 -7.27 4.03 8.33
N ALA A 198 -7.27 5.19 7.70
CA ALA A 198 -7.46 5.31 6.26
C ALA A 198 -6.87 6.61 5.70
N ILE A 199 -6.56 6.58 4.40
CA ILE A 199 -6.12 7.72 3.61
C ILE A 199 -6.89 7.80 2.30
N TRP A 200 -6.86 8.96 1.66
CA TRP A 200 -7.39 9.17 0.32
C TRP A 200 -6.28 9.06 -0.71
N VAL A 201 -6.50 8.23 -1.73
CA VAL A 201 -5.55 7.99 -2.83
C VAL A 201 -6.27 8.27 -4.15
N PRO A 202 -5.71 9.09 -5.07
CA PRO A 202 -6.29 9.26 -6.39
C PRO A 202 -6.14 7.98 -7.22
N LYS A 203 -7.16 7.66 -8.02
CA LYS A 203 -7.12 6.48 -8.89
C LYS A 203 -6.03 6.60 -9.95
N THR A 204 -5.87 7.80 -10.51
CA THR A 204 -4.89 8.13 -11.55
C THR A 204 -4.46 9.57 -11.37
N ILE A 205 -3.19 9.85 -11.54
CA ILE A 205 -2.63 11.20 -11.54
C ILE A 205 -2.20 11.59 -12.96
N THR A 206 -2.10 12.90 -13.21
CA THR A 206 -1.60 13.42 -14.49
C THR A 206 -0.54 14.47 -14.27
N GLU A 207 0.50 14.41 -15.10
CA GLU A 207 1.55 15.41 -15.17
C GLU A 207 2.08 15.47 -16.61
N ASP A 208 2.21 16.68 -17.15
CA ASP A 208 2.73 16.90 -18.50
C ASP A 208 2.03 16.08 -19.60
N GLY A 209 0.71 15.90 -19.46
CA GLY A 209 -0.10 15.09 -20.38
C GLY A 209 0.06 13.57 -20.21
N GLN A 210 0.92 13.11 -19.33
CA GLN A 210 1.07 11.69 -19.01
C GLN A 210 0.06 11.26 -17.96
N LEU A 211 -0.53 10.07 -18.14
CA LEU A 211 -1.44 9.44 -17.20
C LEU A 211 -0.68 8.39 -16.41
N ILE A 212 -0.71 8.48 -15.08
CA ILE A 212 -0.02 7.57 -14.17
C ILE A 212 -1.07 6.90 -13.28
N LYS A 213 -1.30 5.61 -13.48
CA LYS A 213 -2.17 4.81 -12.60
C LYS A 213 -1.53 4.67 -11.23
N LEU A 214 -2.21 5.13 -10.19
CA LEU A 214 -1.70 5.09 -8.83
C LEU A 214 -2.42 4.03 -7.99
N PHE A 215 -3.75 4.01 -8.01
CA PHE A 215 -4.50 3.00 -7.29
C PHE A 215 -4.23 1.61 -7.86
N ASP A 216 -3.82 0.71 -6.97
CA ASP A 216 -3.53 -0.69 -7.27
C ASP A 216 -4.16 -1.57 -6.18
N ALA A 217 -5.09 -2.42 -6.56
CA ALA A 217 -5.78 -3.30 -5.61
C ALA A 217 -4.87 -4.32 -4.90
N ALA A 218 -3.65 -4.56 -5.43
CA ALA A 218 -2.65 -5.38 -4.76
C ALA A 218 -1.96 -4.67 -3.58
N CYS A 219 -1.93 -3.32 -3.62
CA CYS A 219 -1.28 -2.48 -2.62
C CYS A 219 -2.28 -1.72 -1.73
N HIS A 220 -3.46 -1.41 -2.27
CA HIS A 220 -4.45 -0.53 -1.66
C HIS A 220 -5.74 -1.30 -1.34
N GLU A 221 -6.05 -1.45 -0.07
CA GLU A 221 -7.28 -2.07 0.42
C GLU A 221 -8.36 -0.99 0.62
N PRO A 222 -9.45 -0.95 -0.21
CA PRO A 222 -10.52 0.01 -0.03
C PRO A 222 -11.22 -0.14 1.32
N VAL A 223 -11.60 0.97 1.93
CA VAL A 223 -12.42 0.95 3.14
C VAL A 223 -13.89 0.83 2.76
N GLU A 224 -14.56 -0.22 3.26
CA GLU A 224 -15.99 -0.42 3.05
C GLU A 224 -16.80 0.75 3.60
N GLY A 225 -17.81 1.22 2.85
CA GLY A 225 -18.64 2.38 3.19
C GLY A 225 -18.44 3.57 2.25
N THR A 226 -17.44 3.54 1.39
CA THR A 226 -17.21 4.55 0.33
C THR A 226 -18.08 4.27 -0.92
N ILE A 227 -18.70 3.10 -1.01
CA ILE A 227 -19.53 2.68 -2.12
C ILE A 227 -20.96 2.45 -1.60
N GLY A 228 -21.85 3.44 -1.82
CA GLY A 228 -23.30 3.22 -1.89
C GLY A 228 -24.04 2.87 -0.59
N GLY A 229 -23.88 3.63 0.48
CA GLY A 229 -24.82 3.63 1.60
C GLY A 229 -26.04 4.51 1.32
N LEU A 230 -27.25 4.10 1.77
CA LEU A 230 -28.54 4.85 1.70
C LEU A 230 -28.52 6.20 2.47
N LEU A 231 -27.50 6.46 3.26
CA LEU A 231 -27.27 7.75 3.91
C LEU A 231 -26.34 8.57 2.99
N LYS A 232 -26.78 9.75 2.58
CA LYS A 232 -25.97 10.76 1.87
C LYS A 232 -24.73 11.08 2.74
N THR A 233 -23.66 10.32 2.56
CA THR A 233 -22.33 10.74 2.99
C THR A 233 -22.00 12.01 2.24
N ALA A 234 -21.43 12.99 2.92
CA ALA A 234 -21.05 14.26 2.32
C ALA A 234 -20.29 14.01 1.00
N GLU A 235 -20.58 14.82 0.02
CA GLU A 235 -20.03 14.75 -1.33
C GLU A 235 -18.51 14.85 -1.27
N TYR A 236 -17.80 13.94 -1.94
CA TYR A 236 -16.35 13.92 -2.08
C TYR A 236 -15.98 13.68 -3.55
N ASP A 237 -14.79 14.06 -3.94
CA ASP A 237 -14.29 13.83 -5.30
C ASP A 237 -14.09 12.32 -5.56
N ARG A 238 -14.92 11.75 -6.43
CA ARG A 238 -14.96 10.33 -6.78
C ARG A 238 -13.74 9.85 -7.58
N ARG A 239 -12.89 10.76 -8.01
CA ARG A 239 -11.57 10.43 -8.59
C ARG A 239 -10.64 9.83 -7.55
N TRP A 240 -10.92 10.05 -6.26
CA TRP A 240 -10.21 9.51 -5.11
C TRP A 240 -10.93 8.30 -4.55
N ILE A 241 -10.16 7.47 -3.86
CA ILE A 241 -10.68 6.32 -3.13
C ILE A 241 -10.09 6.31 -1.72
N LYS A 242 -10.93 6.06 -0.73
CA LYS A 242 -10.48 5.90 0.66
C LYS A 242 -9.97 4.48 0.84
N VAL A 243 -8.70 4.34 1.24
CA VAL A 243 -8.04 3.05 1.45
C VAL A 243 -7.43 2.98 2.84
N ARG A 244 -7.23 1.79 3.36
CA ARG A 244 -6.38 1.60 4.53
C ARG A 244 -4.96 2.07 4.18
N ARG A 245 -4.22 2.56 5.18
CA ARG A 245 -2.82 2.95 4.93
C ARG A 245 -2.07 1.78 4.31
N PRO A 246 -1.43 1.98 3.15
CA PRO A 246 -0.83 0.89 2.38
C PRO A 246 0.33 0.25 3.16
N SER A 247 0.43 -1.07 3.04
CA SER A 247 1.58 -1.84 3.52
C SER A 247 2.11 -2.65 2.34
N VAL A 248 2.96 -2.02 1.55
CA VAL A 248 3.54 -2.62 0.35
C VAL A 248 4.72 -3.49 0.77
N VAL A 249 4.67 -4.76 0.41
CA VAL A 249 5.73 -5.74 0.72
C VAL A 249 6.37 -6.20 -0.56
N VAL A 250 7.69 -6.11 -0.62
CA VAL A 250 8.49 -6.57 -1.77
C VAL A 250 9.65 -7.42 -1.27
N GLY A 251 9.97 -8.45 -2.02
CA GLY A 251 11.02 -9.42 -1.70
C GLY A 251 12.10 -9.49 -2.77
N GLY A 252 12.49 -10.70 -3.13
CA GLY A 252 13.56 -10.96 -4.11
C GLY A 252 13.26 -10.48 -5.53
N GLU A 253 12.01 -10.19 -5.86
CA GLU A 253 11.57 -9.66 -7.16
C GLU A 253 11.90 -8.18 -7.36
N LEU A 254 12.27 -7.44 -6.31
CA LEU A 254 12.56 -6.01 -6.37
C LEU A 254 13.69 -5.71 -7.35
N THR A 255 13.44 -4.76 -8.25
CA THR A 255 14.42 -4.20 -9.18
C THR A 255 14.39 -2.67 -9.14
N LEU A 256 15.42 -1.98 -9.63
CA LEU A 256 15.43 -0.52 -9.72
C LEU A 256 14.28 0.02 -10.57
N ASP A 257 13.89 -0.69 -11.63
CA ASP A 257 12.78 -0.29 -12.50
C ASP A 257 11.43 -0.24 -11.77
N THR A 258 11.24 -1.03 -10.73
CA THR A 258 10.02 -0.99 -9.92
C THR A 258 9.92 0.23 -9.01
N LEU A 259 11.04 0.92 -8.80
CA LEU A 259 11.14 2.19 -8.09
C LEU A 259 10.97 3.40 -9.00
N GLU A 260 10.86 3.19 -10.30
CA GLU A 260 10.62 4.25 -11.28
C GLU A 260 9.18 4.17 -11.82
N ILE A 261 8.75 5.23 -12.52
CA ILE A 261 7.48 5.21 -13.27
C ILE A 261 7.68 4.29 -14.47
N ARG A 262 6.86 3.23 -14.55
CA ARG A 262 6.92 2.30 -15.67
C ARG A 262 5.94 2.72 -16.76
N HIS A 263 6.41 2.85 -17.96
CA HIS A 263 5.59 3.18 -19.12
C HIS A 263 5.24 1.91 -19.90
N ASP A 264 3.95 1.74 -20.19
CA ASP A 264 3.48 0.74 -21.14
C ASP A 264 3.38 1.38 -22.52
N PRO A 265 4.28 1.06 -23.46
CA PRO A 265 4.30 1.70 -24.77
C PRO A 265 3.10 1.30 -25.65
N VAL A 266 2.43 0.19 -25.37
CA VAL A 266 1.25 -0.27 -26.13
C VAL A 266 0.00 0.48 -25.67
N ALA A 267 -0.17 0.60 -24.37
CA ALA A 267 -1.29 1.33 -23.78
C ALA A 267 -1.06 2.85 -23.74
N ASN A 268 0.18 3.28 -23.85
CA ASN A 268 0.65 4.64 -23.60
C ASN A 268 0.12 5.21 -22.28
N VAL A 269 0.30 4.42 -21.23
CA VAL A 269 -0.12 4.74 -19.86
C VAL A 269 1.03 4.38 -18.93
N CYS A 270 1.25 5.18 -17.92
CA CYS A 270 2.25 4.91 -16.90
C CYS A 270 1.63 4.19 -15.70
N GLU A 271 2.45 3.37 -15.07
CA GLU A 271 2.19 2.76 -13.78
C GLU A 271 3.05 3.44 -12.72
N ALA A 272 2.46 3.80 -11.58
CA ALA A 272 3.18 4.43 -10.49
C ALA A 272 4.25 3.50 -9.89
N SER A 273 5.34 4.10 -9.41
CA SER A 273 6.38 3.38 -8.68
C SER A 273 5.86 2.82 -7.35
N LEU A 274 6.57 1.83 -6.80
CA LEU A 274 6.24 1.29 -5.46
C LEU A 274 6.25 2.37 -4.38
N GLN A 275 7.14 3.35 -4.50
CA GLN A 275 7.24 4.47 -3.56
C GLN A 275 6.00 5.35 -3.58
N LEU A 276 5.47 5.66 -4.78
CA LEU A 276 4.21 6.41 -4.91
C LEU A 276 3.03 5.62 -4.31
N LYS A 277 2.97 4.31 -4.56
CA LYS A 277 1.92 3.43 -4.05
C LYS A 277 1.98 3.23 -2.53
N SER A 278 3.15 3.39 -1.90
CA SER A 278 3.33 3.22 -0.46
C SER A 278 3.30 4.51 0.35
N ASN A 279 3.16 5.67 -0.30
CA ASN A 279 3.08 6.95 0.40
C ASN A 279 1.97 6.97 1.47
N CYS A 280 2.23 7.64 2.57
CA CYS A 280 1.41 7.69 3.78
C CYS A 280 1.20 6.32 4.46
N GLY A 281 2.03 5.34 4.14
CA GLY A 281 2.00 3.98 4.67
C GLY A 281 3.39 3.41 4.93
N CYS A 282 3.60 2.15 4.55
CA CYS A 282 4.86 1.43 4.75
C CYS A 282 5.32 0.75 3.47
N LEU A 283 6.62 0.81 3.20
CA LEU A 283 7.31 -0.02 2.22
C LEU A 283 8.24 -0.98 2.95
N LEU A 284 7.87 -2.26 2.97
CA LEU A 284 8.66 -3.32 3.55
C LEU A 284 9.47 -4.03 2.47
N ILE A 285 10.78 -3.97 2.58
CA ILE A 285 11.71 -4.76 1.79
C ILE A 285 12.07 -6.01 2.58
N ASP A 286 11.46 -7.12 2.22
CA ASP A 286 11.66 -8.39 2.93
C ASP A 286 12.86 -9.16 2.34
N ASP A 287 13.55 -9.93 3.19
CA ASP A 287 14.80 -10.63 2.84
C ASP A 287 15.84 -9.69 2.19
N PHE A 288 15.99 -8.46 2.72
CA PHE A 288 16.92 -7.47 2.19
C PHE A 288 18.35 -8.04 2.14
N GLY A 289 18.98 -7.86 0.99
CA GLY A 289 20.27 -8.48 0.64
C GLY A 289 20.15 -9.72 -0.26
N ARG A 290 18.90 -10.14 -0.59
CA ARG A 290 18.63 -11.27 -1.51
C ARG A 290 17.85 -10.85 -2.75
N GLN A 291 17.70 -9.55 -2.99
CA GLN A 291 17.07 -9.00 -4.18
C GLN A 291 17.94 -9.25 -5.43
N ARG A 292 17.34 -9.07 -6.60
CA ARG A 292 18.07 -9.09 -7.88
C ARG A 292 18.99 -7.90 -8.06
N VAL A 293 18.70 -6.79 -7.40
CA VAL A 293 19.53 -5.58 -7.34
C VAL A 293 20.47 -5.68 -6.15
N SER A 294 21.70 -5.18 -6.30
CA SER A 294 22.63 -5.17 -5.18
C SER A 294 22.13 -4.28 -4.04
N PRO A 295 22.37 -4.64 -2.76
CA PRO A 295 22.02 -3.77 -1.64
C PRO A 295 22.57 -2.36 -1.78
N THR A 296 23.81 -2.22 -2.23
CA THR A 296 24.47 -0.94 -2.41
C THR A 296 23.76 -0.05 -3.44
N ASP A 297 23.36 -0.59 -4.60
CA ASP A 297 22.69 0.18 -5.64
C ASP A 297 21.30 0.63 -5.16
N LEU A 298 20.56 -0.26 -4.48
CA LEU A 298 19.25 0.04 -3.92
C LEU A 298 19.35 1.12 -2.84
N LEU A 299 20.33 1.01 -1.97
CA LEU A 299 20.57 1.97 -0.90
C LEU A 299 20.98 3.33 -1.46
N ASN A 300 21.88 3.36 -2.47
CA ASN A 300 22.27 4.59 -3.15
C ASN A 300 21.08 5.31 -3.81
N ARG A 301 20.13 4.56 -4.37
CA ARG A 301 18.90 5.11 -4.95
C ARG A 301 18.05 5.84 -3.90
N TRP A 302 18.10 5.41 -2.63
CA TRP A 302 17.30 5.98 -1.54
C TRP A 302 18.03 6.99 -0.65
N ILE A 303 19.28 7.35 -0.94
CA ILE A 303 20.00 8.38 -0.17
C ILE A 303 19.19 9.68 -0.09
N ILE A 304 18.80 10.23 -1.26
CA ILE A 304 18.05 11.49 -1.35
C ILE A 304 16.64 11.35 -0.74
N PRO A 305 15.84 10.34 -1.08
CA PRO A 305 14.54 10.14 -0.49
C PRO A 305 14.54 10.04 1.05
N LEU A 306 15.51 9.34 1.61
CA LEU A 306 15.62 9.18 3.07
C LEU A 306 16.05 10.48 3.78
N GLU A 307 16.90 11.29 3.15
CA GLU A 307 17.37 12.57 3.74
C GLU A 307 16.35 13.69 3.55
N ASN A 308 15.85 13.86 2.32
CA ASN A 308 15.06 15.03 1.94
C ASN A 308 13.55 14.80 1.94
N ARG A 309 13.10 13.54 2.13
CA ARG A 309 11.69 13.16 2.05
C ARG A 309 11.03 13.51 0.71
N GLN A 310 11.82 13.53 -0.32
CA GLN A 310 11.39 13.80 -1.69
C GLN A 310 12.13 12.86 -2.64
N ASP A 311 11.45 12.43 -3.67
CA ASP A 311 12.04 11.62 -4.72
C ASP A 311 11.90 12.29 -6.08
N PHE A 312 12.80 11.96 -7.00
CA PHE A 312 12.81 12.45 -8.37
C PHE A 312 12.57 11.27 -9.31
N LEU A 313 11.44 11.30 -9.98
CA LEU A 313 11.05 10.28 -10.95
C LEU A 313 11.10 10.86 -12.35
N THR A 314 11.39 10.02 -13.34
CA THR A 314 11.50 10.44 -14.74
C THR A 314 10.26 9.99 -15.51
N LEU A 315 9.56 10.92 -16.14
CA LEU A 315 8.47 10.63 -17.08
C LEU A 315 9.00 10.08 -18.40
N PRO A 316 8.20 9.36 -19.20
CA PRO A 316 8.59 8.90 -20.54
C PRO A 316 9.03 10.04 -21.48
N THR A 317 8.55 11.26 -21.23
CA THR A 317 8.97 12.46 -21.96
C THR A 317 10.40 12.91 -21.63
N GLY A 318 11.04 12.30 -20.63
CA GLY A 318 12.35 12.73 -20.10
C GLY A 318 12.27 13.82 -19.04
N LYS A 319 11.08 14.39 -18.78
CA LYS A 319 10.87 15.37 -17.71
C LYS A 319 11.03 14.70 -16.35
N LYS A 320 11.81 15.32 -15.46
CA LYS A 320 11.89 14.91 -14.05
C LYS A 320 10.79 15.60 -13.27
N ILE A 321 10.09 14.80 -12.45
CA ILE A 321 9.10 15.28 -11.50
C ILE A 321 9.59 15.03 -10.09
N GLN A 322 9.28 15.95 -9.20
CA GLN A 322 9.56 15.81 -7.77
C GLN A 322 8.29 15.36 -7.08
N VAL A 323 8.40 14.32 -6.25
CA VAL A 323 7.27 13.72 -5.54
C VAL A 323 7.60 13.55 -4.07
N PRO A 324 6.61 13.58 -3.16
CA PRO A 324 6.84 13.33 -1.74
C PRO A 324 7.21 11.87 -1.49
N PHE A 325 8.03 11.66 -0.45
CA PHE A 325 8.47 10.35 0.03
C PHE A 325 8.07 10.21 1.50
N GLU A 326 6.77 10.06 1.74
CA GLU A 326 6.14 10.07 3.06
C GLU A 326 5.68 8.67 3.47
N GLN A 327 6.63 7.73 3.53
CA GLN A 327 6.40 6.36 3.98
C GLN A 327 7.45 5.92 4.99
N LEU A 328 7.06 4.94 5.83
CA LEU A 328 8.00 4.21 6.67
C LEU A 328 8.66 3.12 5.84
N ILE A 329 9.98 3.20 5.62
CA ILE A 329 10.73 2.11 4.99
C ILE A 329 11.24 1.15 6.06
N ILE A 330 10.97 -0.14 5.86
CA ILE A 330 11.44 -1.20 6.73
C ILE A 330 12.28 -2.19 5.91
N PHE A 331 13.54 -2.33 6.29
CA PHE A 331 14.43 -3.34 5.74
C PHE A 331 14.43 -4.55 6.66
N SER A 332 13.83 -5.66 6.20
CA SER A 332 13.80 -6.93 6.93
C SER A 332 14.91 -7.83 6.40
N THR A 333 15.83 -8.28 7.25
CA THR A 333 16.99 -9.06 6.83
C THR A 333 17.39 -10.12 7.86
N ASN A 334 18.06 -11.16 7.39
CA ASN A 334 18.68 -12.18 8.26
C ASN A 334 20.19 -11.93 8.48
N LEU A 335 20.72 -10.87 7.89
CA LEU A 335 22.12 -10.46 7.98
C LEU A 335 22.28 -9.29 8.97
N GLU A 336 23.46 -9.10 9.50
CA GLU A 336 23.79 -7.92 10.28
C GLU A 336 23.77 -6.67 9.38
N PRO A 337 23.22 -5.53 9.84
CA PRO A 337 23.18 -4.30 9.03
C PRO A 337 24.57 -3.84 8.53
N ASN A 338 25.61 -4.06 9.32
CA ASN A 338 27.00 -3.72 8.97
C ASN A 338 27.55 -4.54 7.80
N ASP A 339 27.00 -5.72 7.53
CA ASP A 339 27.38 -6.57 6.39
C ASP A 339 26.69 -6.14 5.08
N LEU A 340 25.65 -5.29 5.18
CA LEU A 340 24.81 -4.90 4.06
C LEU A 340 25.07 -3.48 3.56
N ALA A 341 25.54 -2.60 4.43
CA ALA A 341 25.68 -1.18 4.14
C ALA A 341 26.86 -0.56 4.88
N ASP A 342 27.47 0.45 4.28
CA ASP A 342 28.51 1.24 4.92
C ASP A 342 27.94 2.15 6.04
N GLU A 343 28.85 2.67 6.87
CA GLU A 343 28.51 3.54 7.99
C GLU A 343 27.80 4.81 7.53
N ALA A 344 28.17 5.35 6.37
CA ALA A 344 27.57 6.57 5.81
C ALA A 344 26.09 6.37 5.49
N PHE A 345 25.70 5.20 5.01
CA PHE A 345 24.30 4.87 4.77
C PHE A 345 23.57 4.52 6.08
N LEU A 346 24.20 3.71 6.96
CA LEU A 346 23.58 3.26 8.21
C LEU A 346 23.18 4.43 9.11
N ARG A 347 23.87 5.57 9.06
CA ARG A 347 23.47 6.77 9.82
C ARG A 347 22.14 7.38 9.35
N ARG A 348 21.71 7.13 8.09
CA ARG A 348 20.44 7.60 7.53
C ARG A 348 19.25 6.74 7.92
N ILE A 349 19.53 5.53 8.42
CA ILE A 349 18.53 4.64 8.99
C ILE A 349 18.82 4.54 10.51
N PRO A 350 18.24 5.43 11.31
CA PRO A 350 18.65 5.59 12.72
C PRO A 350 18.31 4.37 13.59
N TYR A 351 17.32 3.56 13.18
CA TYR A 351 16.85 2.44 13.96
C TYR A 351 17.30 1.11 13.36
N LYS A 352 18.08 0.33 14.13
CA LYS A 352 18.49 -1.05 13.83
C LYS A 352 18.00 -1.90 14.99
N ILE A 353 16.97 -2.70 14.74
CA ILE A 353 16.26 -3.43 15.77
C ILE A 353 16.44 -4.91 15.55
N GLU A 354 17.11 -5.56 16.50
CA GLU A 354 17.31 -7.01 16.49
C GLU A 354 16.03 -7.70 16.97
N VAL A 355 15.51 -8.60 16.14
CA VAL A 355 14.41 -9.50 16.50
C VAL A 355 15.03 -10.80 17.01
N ARG A 356 15.22 -10.87 18.32
CA ARG A 356 15.91 -11.96 19.00
C ARG A 356 15.12 -13.26 18.98
N ASP A 357 15.83 -14.34 19.24
CA ASP A 357 15.21 -15.63 19.47
C ASP A 357 14.37 -15.61 20.75
N PRO A 358 13.23 -16.30 20.78
CA PRO A 358 12.39 -16.31 21.97
C PRO A 358 13.08 -17.01 23.14
N SER A 359 12.84 -16.52 24.36
CA SER A 359 13.16 -17.21 25.58
C SER A 359 12.41 -18.55 25.69
N ARG A 360 12.77 -19.37 26.66
CA ARG A 360 12.03 -20.62 26.89
C ARG A 360 10.56 -20.35 27.26
N GLU A 361 10.32 -19.35 28.08
CA GLU A 361 9.00 -18.94 28.54
C GLU A 361 8.16 -18.42 27.37
N GLU A 362 8.75 -17.59 26.53
CA GLU A 362 8.09 -17.11 25.33
C GLU A 362 7.78 -18.23 24.33
N PHE A 363 8.73 -19.15 24.16
CA PHE A 363 8.56 -20.32 23.30
C PHE A 363 7.39 -21.20 23.76
N GLN A 364 7.22 -21.38 25.07
CA GLN A 364 6.06 -22.06 25.65
C GLN A 364 4.76 -21.27 25.39
N GLY A 365 4.79 -19.95 25.58
CA GLY A 365 3.65 -19.08 25.28
C GLY A 365 3.19 -19.16 23.81
N LEU A 366 4.16 -19.28 22.87
CA LEU A 366 3.86 -19.48 21.46
C LEU A 366 3.20 -20.85 21.19
N PHE A 367 3.55 -21.91 21.95
CA PHE A 367 2.83 -23.17 21.88
C PHE A 367 1.39 -23.04 22.39
N HIS A 368 1.17 -22.31 23.49
CA HIS A 368 -0.19 -22.03 23.98
C HIS A 368 -1.05 -21.34 22.91
N ALA A 369 -0.48 -20.35 22.23
CA ALA A 369 -1.19 -19.66 21.13
C ALA A 369 -1.48 -20.61 19.95
N ALA A 370 -0.51 -21.46 19.58
CA ALA A 370 -0.66 -22.40 18.46
C ALA A 370 -1.73 -23.46 18.73
N VAL A 371 -1.75 -24.06 19.93
CA VAL A 371 -2.75 -25.09 20.28
C VAL A 371 -4.15 -24.51 20.40
N LYS A 372 -4.29 -23.28 20.91
CA LYS A 372 -5.57 -22.57 20.96
C LYS A 372 -6.18 -22.41 19.55
N THR A 373 -5.37 -22.05 18.56
CA THR A 373 -5.80 -21.91 17.16
C THR A 373 -6.26 -23.25 16.58
N LEU A 374 -5.71 -24.37 17.06
CA LEU A 374 -6.04 -25.72 16.59
C LEU A 374 -7.10 -26.42 17.42
N ASN A 375 -7.70 -25.73 18.41
CA ASN A 375 -8.63 -26.31 19.39
C ASN A 375 -8.06 -27.58 20.06
N CYS A 376 -6.78 -27.53 20.40
CA CYS A 376 -6.04 -28.65 21.02
C CYS A 376 -5.66 -28.26 22.46
N GLU A 377 -5.58 -29.23 23.34
CA GLU A 377 -5.16 -29.03 24.73
C GLU A 377 -3.64 -28.85 24.81
N PHE A 378 -3.19 -27.82 25.54
CA PHE A 378 -1.77 -27.63 25.82
C PHE A 378 -1.26 -28.63 26.85
N ARG A 379 -0.11 -29.27 26.55
CA ARG A 379 0.56 -30.21 27.47
C ARG A 379 2.01 -29.80 27.68
N GLN A 380 2.32 -29.33 28.87
CA GLN A 380 3.67 -28.88 29.25
C GLN A 380 4.71 -29.99 29.07
N GLU A 381 4.37 -31.21 29.46
CA GLU A 381 5.24 -32.39 29.36
C GLU A 381 5.69 -32.66 27.92
N ALA A 382 4.82 -32.42 26.94
CA ALA A 382 5.14 -32.60 25.53
C ALA A 382 6.12 -31.55 25.03
N VAL A 383 6.01 -30.29 25.51
CA VAL A 383 6.97 -29.23 25.19
C VAL A 383 8.32 -29.51 25.84
N ASP A 384 8.33 -29.90 27.10
CA ASP A 384 9.56 -30.23 27.81
C ASP A 384 10.27 -31.44 27.17
N TYR A 385 9.53 -32.46 26.75
CA TYR A 385 10.06 -33.56 25.97
C TYR A 385 10.65 -33.13 24.65
N LEU A 386 9.91 -32.31 23.88
CA LEU A 386 10.39 -31.76 22.61
C LEU A 386 11.73 -31.01 22.79
N ILE A 387 11.81 -30.15 23.80
CA ILE A 387 13.02 -29.39 24.10
C ILE A 387 14.17 -30.33 24.52
N ALA A 388 13.91 -31.26 25.41
CA ALA A 388 14.94 -32.15 25.92
C ALA A 388 15.52 -33.08 24.85
N LYS A 389 14.67 -33.64 23.97
CA LYS A 389 15.07 -34.63 22.98
C LYS A 389 15.50 -34.04 21.64
N HIS A 390 14.85 -32.96 21.21
CA HIS A 390 15.01 -32.46 19.83
C HIS A 390 15.69 -31.11 19.73
N TYR A 391 15.82 -30.36 20.82
CA TYR A 391 16.53 -29.06 20.81
C TYR A 391 17.88 -29.14 21.51
N LYS A 392 17.91 -29.53 22.78
CA LYS A 392 19.15 -29.56 23.60
C LYS A 392 20.29 -30.37 22.98
N PRO A 393 20.07 -31.64 22.53
CA PRO A 393 21.18 -32.46 22.00
C PRO A 393 21.80 -31.91 20.71
N PHE A 394 21.06 -31.06 19.99
CA PHE A 394 21.49 -30.48 18.72
C PHE A 394 21.83 -28.99 18.85
N SER A 395 21.84 -28.44 20.06
CA SER A 395 22.04 -27.00 20.31
C SER A 395 21.16 -26.11 19.39
N ARG A 396 19.91 -26.54 19.14
CA ARG A 396 18.99 -25.82 18.27
C ARG A 396 18.47 -24.56 18.94
N PRO A 397 18.57 -23.40 18.32
CA PRO A 397 17.95 -22.19 18.82
C PRO A 397 16.43 -22.29 18.68
N PHE A 398 15.73 -21.66 19.61
CA PHE A 398 14.28 -21.48 19.48
C PHE A 398 14.01 -20.48 18.36
N ARG A 399 12.89 -20.66 17.64
CA ARG A 399 12.38 -19.70 16.66
C ARG A 399 10.89 -19.49 16.89
N ARG A 400 10.40 -18.29 16.68
CA ARG A 400 8.99 -17.97 16.93
C ARG A 400 8.04 -18.74 16.00
N CYS A 401 8.49 -19.16 14.82
CA CYS A 401 7.69 -19.97 13.89
C CYS A 401 7.57 -21.45 14.32
N HIS A 402 8.56 -22.00 15.03
CA HIS A 402 8.61 -23.45 15.32
C HIS A 402 7.35 -24.01 16.02
N PRO A 403 6.80 -23.37 17.08
CA PRO A 403 5.61 -23.89 17.74
C PRO A 403 4.42 -24.06 16.81
N ARG A 404 4.14 -23.03 16.01
CA ARG A 404 3.06 -23.04 15.03
C ARG A 404 3.30 -24.13 13.96
N ASP A 405 4.45 -24.13 13.37
CA ASP A 405 4.78 -25.00 12.23
C ASP A 405 4.80 -26.47 12.64
N LEU A 406 5.38 -26.79 13.80
CA LEU A 406 5.36 -28.16 14.36
C LEU A 406 3.94 -28.62 14.69
N MET A 407 3.12 -27.75 15.30
CA MET A 407 1.73 -28.10 15.62
C MET A 407 0.88 -28.27 14.36
N TYR A 408 1.13 -27.51 13.28
CA TYR A 408 0.47 -27.76 11.99
C TYR A 408 0.89 -29.09 11.38
N GLN A 409 2.16 -29.49 11.51
CA GLN A 409 2.58 -30.81 11.05
C GLN A 409 1.97 -31.94 11.88
N VAL A 410 1.88 -31.78 13.19
CA VAL A 410 1.15 -32.70 14.09
C VAL A 410 -0.32 -32.82 13.66
N ARG A 411 -0.99 -31.70 13.40
CA ARG A 411 -2.36 -31.69 12.88
C ARG A 411 -2.47 -32.46 11.58
N ASN A 412 -1.60 -32.19 10.61
CA ASN A 412 -1.61 -32.86 9.31
C ASN A 412 -1.42 -34.37 9.46
N TYR A 413 -0.50 -34.81 10.34
CA TYR A 413 -0.29 -36.21 10.65
C TYR A 413 -1.55 -36.84 11.29
N CYS A 414 -2.17 -36.19 12.28
CA CYS A 414 -3.38 -36.66 12.92
C CYS A 414 -4.56 -36.78 11.97
N VAL A 415 -4.78 -35.75 11.13
CA VAL A 415 -5.86 -35.75 10.12
C VAL A 415 -5.66 -36.89 9.12
N TYR A 416 -4.44 -37.05 8.57
CA TYR A 416 -4.12 -38.13 7.64
C TYR A 416 -4.39 -39.53 8.23
N ASN A 417 -4.11 -39.72 9.51
CA ASN A 417 -4.30 -41.01 10.18
C ASN A 417 -5.66 -41.12 10.89
N SER A 418 -6.61 -40.20 10.65
CA SER A 418 -7.93 -40.19 11.29
C SER A 418 -7.86 -40.22 12.85
N ARG A 419 -6.90 -39.49 13.40
CA ARG A 419 -6.66 -39.38 14.86
C ARG A 419 -7.06 -38.01 15.36
N PRO A 420 -7.44 -37.89 16.66
CA PRO A 420 -7.66 -36.58 17.27
C PRO A 420 -6.35 -35.77 17.29
N VAL A 421 -6.48 -34.45 17.09
CA VAL A 421 -5.33 -33.56 17.17
C VAL A 421 -4.98 -33.33 18.63
N GLU A 422 -3.88 -33.90 19.07
CA GLU A 422 -3.37 -33.82 20.43
C GLU A 422 -1.89 -33.49 20.46
N MET A 423 -1.47 -32.83 21.54
CA MET A 423 -0.06 -32.51 21.75
C MET A 423 0.60 -33.66 22.54
N ARG A 424 1.10 -34.69 21.81
CA ARG A 424 1.79 -35.85 22.37
C ARG A 424 3.27 -35.89 22.04
N PRO A 425 4.14 -36.35 22.94
CA PRO A 425 5.56 -36.51 22.69
C PRO A 425 5.87 -37.35 21.45
N GLU A 426 5.14 -38.45 21.24
CA GLU A 426 5.36 -39.35 20.09
C GLU A 426 5.09 -38.69 18.74
N TYR A 427 4.18 -37.72 18.70
CA TYR A 427 3.88 -36.99 17.48
C TYR A 427 5.02 -36.06 17.10
N PHE A 428 5.72 -35.46 18.08
CA PHE A 428 6.92 -34.69 17.81
C PHE A 428 8.06 -35.56 17.27
N ASP A 429 8.20 -36.77 17.71
CA ASP A 429 9.20 -37.71 17.16
C ASP A 429 8.96 -38.01 15.67
N LEU A 430 7.71 -38.00 15.21
CA LEU A 430 7.35 -38.22 13.83
C LEU A 430 7.53 -36.99 12.94
N VAL A 431 7.22 -35.81 13.45
CA VAL A 431 7.22 -34.58 12.63
C VAL A 431 8.56 -33.84 12.63
N VAL A 432 9.29 -33.88 13.74
CA VAL A 432 10.58 -33.17 13.88
C VAL A 432 11.61 -33.57 12.83
N PRO A 433 11.80 -34.87 12.47
CA PRO A 433 12.78 -35.25 11.44
C PRO A 433 12.46 -34.69 10.06
N SER A 434 11.20 -34.49 9.72
CA SER A 434 10.79 -33.89 8.45
C SER A 434 10.85 -32.36 8.45
N TYR A 435 10.69 -31.75 9.63
CA TYR A 435 10.76 -30.29 9.78
C TYR A 435 12.20 -29.77 9.83
N PHE A 436 13.04 -30.40 10.66
CA PHE A 436 14.46 -30.05 10.74
C PHE A 436 15.26 -30.97 9.84
N THR A 437 15.63 -30.47 8.67
CA THR A 437 16.57 -31.18 7.81
C THR A 437 17.87 -31.42 8.60
N VAL A 438 18.18 -32.67 8.87
CA VAL A 438 19.51 -33.03 9.41
C VAL A 438 20.48 -32.79 8.25
N VAL A 439 21.08 -31.60 8.21
CA VAL A 439 22.28 -31.38 7.40
C VAL A 439 23.35 -32.24 8.08
N THR A 440 23.45 -33.50 7.69
CA THR A 440 24.60 -34.33 8.01
C THR A 440 25.82 -33.58 7.48
N GLY A 441 26.57 -32.99 8.40
CA GLY A 441 27.69 -32.15 8.10
C GLY A 441 28.66 -32.87 7.16
N LYS A 442 28.98 -32.22 6.06
CA LYS A 442 30.29 -32.40 5.48
C LYS A 442 31.31 -31.81 6.47
N LYS A 443 32.10 -32.70 7.08
CA LYS A 443 33.34 -32.37 7.74
C LYS A 443 34.25 -31.61 6.79
#